data_1d21199124396b2e0b6d0c59764afc13
#
_entry.id   1d21199124396b2e0b6d0c59764afc13
#
_cell.length_a   1.000
_cell.length_b   1.000
_cell.length_c   1.000
_cell.angle_alpha   90.00
_cell.angle_beta   90.00
_cell.angle_gamma   90.00
#
_symmetry.space_group_name_H-M   'P 1'
#
loop_
_entity.id
_entity.type
_entity.pdbx_description
1 polymer ?
#
loop_
_entity_poly.entity_id
_entity_poly.type
_entity_poly.pdbx_seq_one_letter_code
_entity_poly.pdbx_strand_id
1 'polypeptide(L)'
;MFRLSQSQLKIIQECPRKFQHSYLELLATHTSPEQQEKLAWGSRFHLLMQQRELGLPLAFITEKEIEMQRCLVAFIHSAPELFTPSENDNKTFRQAEHPRTFIFQDYLFTVIYDLLIAEPNQAQILDWKTYPRPQEFHWISQSWQTRLYLYVLVETSDYSPEQVSMTYWFVQLQGEEPPQSLTFPYSQIEHDRTRQDLTNQLHQLSQWREEYARSGEFLPQVHINSNVCNSCQFAPRCNRTKDTKASLANFVVEPPTDWLPNIAIIDEISI
;
A
#
# COMPACT_ATOMS: atom_id res chain seq x y z
N MET A 1 11.93 -17.09 -6.71
CA MET A 1 11.88 -16.02 -5.70
C MET A 1 10.45 -15.51 -5.64
N PHE A 2 9.86 -15.42 -4.45
CA PHE A 2 8.47 -14.98 -4.28
C PHE A 2 8.43 -13.46 -4.06
N ARG A 3 7.52 -12.76 -4.76
CA ARG A 3 7.39 -11.31 -4.61
C ARG A 3 6.39 -10.98 -3.51
N LEU A 4 6.72 -9.97 -2.70
CA LEU A 4 5.86 -9.46 -1.64
C LEU A 4 5.79 -7.92 -1.70
N SER A 5 4.61 -7.41 -1.36
CA SER A 5 4.33 -5.99 -1.14
C SER A 5 3.89 -5.74 0.31
N GLN A 6 3.79 -4.48 0.70
CA GLN A 6 3.27 -4.08 2.01
C GLN A 6 1.83 -4.57 2.25
N SER A 7 0.97 -4.57 1.21
CA SER A 7 -0.41 -5.07 1.32
C SER A 7 -0.45 -6.56 1.59
N GLN A 8 0.43 -7.35 0.96
CA GLN A 8 0.55 -8.78 1.22
C GLN A 8 1.04 -9.07 2.63
N LEU A 9 2.05 -8.33 3.13
CA LEU A 9 2.50 -8.46 4.53
C LEU A 9 1.37 -8.17 5.52
N LYS A 10 0.58 -7.12 5.26
CA LYS A 10 -0.62 -6.80 6.06
C LYS A 10 -1.61 -7.96 6.07
N ILE A 11 -1.93 -8.52 4.91
CA ILE A 11 -2.89 -9.63 4.80
C ILE A 11 -2.36 -10.89 5.50
N ILE A 12 -1.06 -11.20 5.40
CA ILE A 12 -0.45 -12.32 6.13
C ILE A 12 -0.61 -12.11 7.64
N GLN A 13 -0.36 -10.90 8.13
CA GLN A 13 -0.49 -10.55 9.54
C GLN A 13 -1.95 -10.61 10.02
N GLU A 14 -2.89 -10.14 9.20
CA GLU A 14 -4.32 -10.19 9.51
C GLU A 14 -4.87 -11.61 9.51
N CYS A 15 -4.58 -12.39 8.48
CA CYS A 15 -5.07 -13.76 8.33
C CYS A 15 -4.27 -14.53 7.26
N PRO A 16 -3.38 -15.47 7.65
CA PRO A 16 -2.62 -16.28 6.69
C PRO A 16 -3.51 -17.04 5.70
N ARG A 17 -4.69 -17.52 6.13
CA ARG A 17 -5.67 -18.18 5.26
C ARG A 17 -6.22 -17.25 4.18
N LYS A 18 -6.45 -15.97 4.51
CA LYS A 18 -6.86 -14.94 3.52
C LYS A 18 -5.76 -14.74 2.48
N PHE A 19 -4.50 -14.68 2.93
CA PHE A 19 -3.35 -14.62 2.02
C PHE A 19 -3.29 -15.85 1.09
N GLN A 20 -3.49 -17.06 1.60
CA GLN A 20 -3.55 -18.27 0.79
C GLN A 20 -4.61 -18.14 -0.31
N HIS A 21 -5.85 -17.81 0.06
CA HIS A 21 -6.94 -17.70 -0.91
C HIS A 21 -6.67 -16.63 -1.98
N SER A 22 -6.14 -15.48 -1.58
CA SER A 22 -5.90 -14.35 -2.51
C SER A 22 -4.67 -14.55 -3.40
N TYR A 23 -3.58 -15.10 -2.88
CA TYR A 23 -2.28 -15.05 -3.56
C TYR A 23 -1.66 -16.41 -3.90
N LEU A 24 -2.04 -17.50 -3.23
CA LEU A 24 -1.60 -18.84 -3.60
C LEU A 24 -2.64 -19.55 -4.46
N GLU A 25 -3.91 -19.40 -4.15
CA GLU A 25 -5.03 -19.98 -4.89
C GLU A 25 -5.61 -19.03 -5.95
N LEU A 26 -5.21 -17.75 -5.94
CA LEU A 26 -5.62 -16.71 -6.89
C LEU A 26 -7.14 -16.55 -7.01
N LEU A 27 -7.86 -16.71 -5.90
CA LEU A 27 -9.30 -16.56 -5.90
C LEU A 27 -9.69 -15.09 -6.07
N ALA A 28 -10.45 -14.82 -7.12
CA ALA A 28 -10.96 -13.47 -7.38
C ALA A 28 -11.94 -13.02 -6.30
N THR A 29 -11.92 -11.74 -6.03
CA THR A 29 -12.81 -11.10 -5.08
C THR A 29 -13.60 -9.99 -5.77
N HIS A 30 -14.88 -9.89 -5.46
CA HIS A 30 -15.72 -8.84 -6.03
C HIS A 30 -15.49 -7.52 -5.29
N THR A 31 -15.14 -6.49 -6.05
CA THR A 31 -15.08 -5.12 -5.53
C THR A 31 -16.41 -4.43 -5.87
N SER A 32 -17.04 -3.76 -4.89
CA SER A 32 -18.29 -3.03 -5.16
C SER A 32 -18.05 -1.88 -6.15
N PRO A 33 -19.07 -1.46 -6.93
CA PRO A 33 -18.94 -0.32 -7.84
C PRO A 33 -18.46 0.96 -7.13
N GLU A 34 -18.95 1.26 -5.94
CA GLU A 34 -18.51 2.41 -5.14
C GLU A 34 -17.03 2.33 -4.75
N GLN A 35 -16.57 1.16 -4.40
CA GLN A 35 -15.16 0.93 -4.06
C GLN A 35 -14.28 1.05 -5.32
N GLN A 36 -14.75 0.54 -6.48
CA GLN A 36 -14.06 0.72 -7.75
C GLN A 36 -13.93 2.18 -8.12
N GLU A 37 -14.99 2.99 -7.93
CA GLU A 37 -14.97 4.42 -8.21
C GLU A 37 -13.97 5.17 -7.31
N LYS A 38 -13.94 4.87 -6.02
CA LYS A 38 -12.96 5.44 -5.07
C LYS A 38 -11.53 5.10 -5.47
N LEU A 39 -11.26 3.83 -5.83
CA LEU A 39 -9.95 3.39 -6.29
C LEU A 39 -9.56 4.09 -7.61
N ALA A 40 -10.49 4.19 -8.55
CA ALA A 40 -10.26 4.88 -9.82
C ALA A 40 -9.96 6.38 -9.61
N TRP A 41 -10.67 7.04 -8.69
CA TRP A 41 -10.39 8.44 -8.34
C TRP A 41 -8.98 8.59 -7.75
N GLY A 42 -8.61 7.70 -6.82
CA GLY A 42 -7.27 7.66 -6.23
C GLY A 42 -6.19 7.49 -7.30
N SER A 43 -6.33 6.48 -8.17
CA SER A 43 -5.37 6.24 -9.27
C SER A 43 -5.21 7.44 -10.20
N ARG A 44 -6.31 8.14 -10.50
CA ARG A 44 -6.25 9.36 -11.33
C ARG A 44 -5.53 10.50 -10.63
N PHE A 45 -5.71 10.66 -9.30
CA PHE A 45 -4.99 11.67 -8.53
C PHE A 45 -3.48 11.39 -8.51
N HIS A 46 -3.04 10.15 -8.28
CA HIS A 46 -1.64 9.77 -8.34
C HIS A 46 -1.04 10.03 -9.74
N LEU A 47 -1.76 9.66 -10.80
CA LEU A 47 -1.36 9.97 -12.17
C LEU A 47 -1.22 11.48 -12.41
N LEU A 48 -2.15 12.28 -11.88
CA LEU A 48 -2.09 13.75 -11.96
C LEU A 48 -0.83 14.30 -11.29
N MET A 49 -0.51 13.81 -10.09
CA MET A 49 0.70 14.21 -9.37
C MET A 49 1.97 13.80 -10.11
N GLN A 50 2.01 12.58 -10.67
CA GLN A 50 3.13 12.12 -11.49
C GLN A 50 3.32 12.98 -12.74
N GLN A 51 2.25 13.27 -13.49
CA GLN A 51 2.33 14.11 -14.68
C GLN A 51 2.83 15.52 -14.35
N ARG A 52 2.39 16.05 -13.22
CA ARG A 52 2.86 17.34 -12.74
C ARG A 52 4.36 17.33 -12.45
N GLU A 53 4.87 16.31 -11.76
CA GLU A 53 6.31 16.17 -11.49
C GLU A 53 7.13 16.05 -12.78
N LEU A 54 6.55 15.45 -13.82
CA LEU A 54 7.17 15.34 -15.15
C LEU A 54 7.04 16.63 -16.00
N GLY A 55 6.40 17.68 -15.46
CA GLY A 55 6.17 18.93 -16.21
C GLY A 55 5.20 18.79 -17.38
N LEU A 56 4.34 17.75 -17.36
CA LEU A 56 3.36 17.52 -18.41
C LEU A 56 2.10 18.37 -18.24
N PRO A 57 1.38 18.71 -19.34
CA PRO A 57 0.16 19.46 -19.28
C PRO A 57 -0.94 18.74 -18.47
N LEU A 58 -1.57 19.41 -17.52
CA LEU A 58 -2.63 18.87 -16.67
C LEU A 58 -4.05 19.19 -17.14
N ALA A 59 -4.22 20.11 -18.10
CA ALA A 59 -5.52 20.65 -18.51
C ALA A 59 -6.53 19.56 -18.90
N PHE A 60 -6.09 18.50 -19.57
CA PHE A 60 -6.98 17.42 -20.01
C PHE A 60 -7.61 16.64 -18.84
N ILE A 61 -6.88 16.45 -17.74
CA ILE A 61 -7.37 15.72 -16.56
C ILE A 61 -8.27 16.63 -15.73
N THR A 62 -7.84 17.86 -15.49
CA THR A 62 -8.52 18.81 -14.60
C THR A 62 -9.82 19.40 -15.15
N GLU A 63 -9.95 19.56 -16.47
CA GLU A 63 -11.17 20.08 -17.10
C GLU A 63 -12.39 19.16 -16.93
N LYS A 64 -12.17 17.85 -16.83
CA LYS A 64 -13.24 16.85 -16.70
C LYS A 64 -13.65 16.56 -15.26
N GLU A 65 -12.80 16.91 -14.29
CA GLU A 65 -13.00 16.56 -12.88
C GLU A 65 -12.80 17.78 -11.99
N ILE A 66 -13.87 18.57 -11.84
CA ILE A 66 -13.87 19.79 -11.04
C ILE A 66 -13.43 19.53 -9.58
N GLU A 67 -13.84 18.41 -9.00
CA GLU A 67 -13.47 18.04 -7.63
C GLU A 67 -11.95 17.80 -7.51
N MET A 68 -11.36 17.05 -8.43
CA MET A 68 -9.93 16.80 -8.46
C MET A 68 -9.11 18.08 -8.64
N GLN A 69 -9.59 19.00 -9.49
CA GLN A 69 -8.98 20.31 -9.66
C GLN A 69 -9.01 21.12 -8.35
N ARG A 70 -10.16 21.11 -7.65
CA ARG A 70 -10.29 21.79 -6.35
C ARG A 70 -9.32 21.19 -5.32
N CYS A 71 -9.22 19.87 -5.24
CA CYS A 71 -8.27 19.18 -4.36
C CYS A 71 -6.82 19.56 -4.69
N LEU A 72 -6.44 19.57 -5.97
CA LEU A 72 -5.09 19.96 -6.39
C LEU A 72 -4.77 21.42 -6.04
N VAL A 73 -5.69 22.35 -6.32
CA VAL A 73 -5.50 23.78 -5.99
C VAL A 73 -5.36 23.97 -4.48
N ALA A 74 -6.22 23.34 -3.68
CA ALA A 74 -6.14 23.39 -2.23
C ALA A 74 -4.82 22.78 -1.72
N PHE A 75 -4.35 21.70 -2.34
CA PHE A 75 -3.09 21.06 -1.97
C PHE A 75 -1.89 21.97 -2.28
N ILE A 76 -1.85 22.61 -3.44
CA ILE A 76 -0.81 23.60 -3.80
C ILE A 76 -0.76 24.75 -2.79
N HIS A 77 -1.92 25.21 -2.33
CA HIS A 77 -1.99 26.27 -1.32
C HIS A 77 -1.55 25.81 0.07
N SER A 78 -1.76 24.52 0.41
CA SER A 78 -1.43 23.97 1.73
C SER A 78 0.04 23.57 1.86
N ALA A 79 0.72 23.31 0.75
CA ALA A 79 2.09 22.82 0.70
C ALA A 79 2.89 23.50 -0.45
N PRO A 80 2.96 24.84 -0.50
CA PRO A 80 3.59 25.55 -1.63
C PRO A 80 5.06 25.13 -1.82
N GLU A 81 5.76 24.75 -0.76
CA GLU A 81 7.15 24.28 -0.79
C GLU A 81 7.34 23.00 -1.63
N LEU A 82 6.31 22.15 -1.72
CA LEU A 82 6.37 20.95 -2.55
C LEU A 82 6.23 21.27 -4.04
N PHE A 83 5.75 22.47 -4.36
CA PHE A 83 5.36 22.85 -5.71
C PHE A 83 6.22 23.95 -6.32
N THR A 84 7.09 24.57 -5.53
CA THR A 84 8.05 25.57 -6.00
C THR A 84 9.44 24.94 -6.14
N PRO A 85 10.18 25.20 -7.23
CA PRO A 85 11.57 24.79 -7.34
C PRO A 85 12.39 25.38 -6.19
N SER A 86 13.24 24.56 -5.58
CA SER A 86 14.18 25.05 -4.56
C SER A 86 15.39 25.71 -5.25
N GLU A 87 15.93 26.77 -4.68
CA GLU A 87 17.19 27.38 -5.16
C GLU A 87 18.38 26.39 -5.11
N ASN A 88 18.25 25.30 -4.34
CA ASN A 88 19.22 24.19 -4.22
C ASN A 88 18.94 22.98 -5.11
N ASP A 89 18.10 23.10 -6.12
CA ASP A 89 17.63 22.00 -6.98
C ASP A 89 18.73 21.15 -7.61
N ASN A 90 19.92 21.70 -7.83
CA ASN A 90 21.05 20.96 -8.42
C ASN A 90 21.61 19.83 -7.52
N LYS A 91 21.21 19.72 -6.27
CA LYS A 91 21.67 18.67 -5.33
C LYS A 91 20.53 17.78 -4.82
N THR A 92 19.31 18.10 -5.17
CA THR A 92 18.13 17.37 -4.71
C THR A 92 17.68 16.41 -5.80
N PHE A 93 17.70 15.12 -5.49
CA PHE A 93 17.04 14.12 -6.33
C PHE A 93 15.53 14.15 -6.02
N ARG A 94 14.71 14.21 -7.08
CA ARG A 94 13.25 14.22 -6.95
C ARG A 94 12.63 13.39 -8.05
N GLN A 95 11.82 12.39 -7.66
CA GLN A 95 11.18 11.48 -8.62
C GLN A 95 9.85 10.99 -8.10
N ALA A 96 8.79 11.18 -8.90
CA ALA A 96 7.48 10.57 -8.67
C ALA A 96 7.48 9.10 -9.09
N GLU A 97 6.59 8.32 -8.45
CA GLU A 97 6.43 6.88 -8.72
C GLU A 97 7.78 6.15 -8.70
N HIS A 98 8.60 6.48 -7.68
CA HIS A 98 9.97 5.97 -7.60
C HIS A 98 10.01 4.52 -7.12
N PRO A 99 10.34 3.54 -7.99
CA PRO A 99 10.38 2.15 -7.61
C PRO A 99 11.68 1.81 -6.88
N ARG A 100 11.58 0.99 -5.84
CA ARG A 100 12.72 0.32 -5.23
C ARG A 100 12.45 -1.15 -5.05
N THR A 101 13.48 -1.95 -5.24
CA THR A 101 13.46 -3.40 -4.99
C THR A 101 14.48 -3.75 -3.94
N PHE A 102 14.10 -4.67 -3.06
CA PHE A 102 14.93 -5.14 -1.98
C PHE A 102 14.77 -6.65 -1.82
N ILE A 103 15.87 -7.38 -1.76
CA ILE A 103 15.87 -8.81 -1.51
C ILE A 103 16.15 -9.04 -0.03
N PHE A 104 15.22 -9.71 0.64
CA PHE A 104 15.38 -10.09 2.04
C PHE A 104 15.03 -11.57 2.21
N GLN A 105 15.98 -12.38 2.64
CA GLN A 105 15.89 -13.83 2.62
C GLN A 105 15.57 -14.32 1.17
N ASP A 106 14.54 -15.16 0.99
CA ASP A 106 14.12 -15.69 -0.32
C ASP A 106 13.00 -14.88 -0.98
N TYR A 107 12.75 -13.67 -0.50
CA TYR A 107 11.67 -12.81 -0.95
C TYR A 107 12.17 -11.54 -1.62
N LEU A 108 11.51 -11.16 -2.72
CA LEU A 108 11.72 -9.89 -3.40
C LEU A 108 10.62 -8.92 -3.00
N PHE A 109 10.99 -7.84 -2.35
CA PHE A 109 10.10 -6.72 -2.06
C PHE A 109 10.18 -5.69 -3.16
N THR A 110 9.03 -5.15 -3.54
CA THR A 110 8.92 -3.98 -4.41
C THR A 110 8.08 -2.94 -3.69
N VAL A 111 8.61 -1.74 -3.58
CA VAL A 111 7.92 -0.55 -3.08
C VAL A 111 7.95 0.52 -4.16
N ILE A 112 6.90 1.32 -4.23
CA ILE A 112 6.82 2.48 -5.12
C ILE A 112 6.46 3.67 -4.24
N TYR A 113 7.30 4.68 -4.23
CA TYR A 113 7.05 5.92 -3.51
C TYR A 113 6.32 6.88 -4.43
N ASP A 114 5.19 7.42 -4.01
CA ASP A 114 4.45 8.41 -4.82
C ASP A 114 5.34 9.59 -5.19
N LEU A 115 6.20 10.01 -4.25
CA LEU A 115 7.29 10.94 -4.51
C LEU A 115 8.45 10.68 -3.54
N LEU A 116 9.65 10.53 -4.07
CA LEU A 116 10.89 10.55 -3.29
C LEU A 116 11.60 11.88 -3.50
N ILE A 117 11.91 12.55 -2.39
CA ILE A 117 12.79 13.73 -2.34
C ILE A 117 14.01 13.34 -1.53
N ALA A 118 15.19 13.38 -2.15
CA ALA A 118 16.43 12.96 -1.53
C ALA A 118 17.50 14.06 -1.68
N GLU A 119 17.98 14.55 -0.56
CA GLU A 119 19.02 15.55 -0.41
C GLU A 119 20.28 14.90 0.16
N PRO A 120 21.44 15.55 0.17
CA PRO A 120 22.67 14.91 0.64
C PRO A 120 22.63 14.36 2.08
N ASN A 121 21.80 14.94 2.95
CA ASN A 121 21.77 14.61 4.38
C ASN A 121 20.42 14.09 4.86
N GLN A 122 19.41 14.07 4.01
CA GLN A 122 18.07 13.61 4.37
C GLN A 122 17.30 13.12 3.15
N ALA A 123 16.35 12.20 3.38
CA ALA A 123 15.43 11.78 2.35
C ALA A 123 14.00 11.69 2.92
N GLN A 124 13.05 12.11 2.11
CA GLN A 124 11.64 12.10 2.46
C GLN A 124 10.84 11.34 1.42
N ILE A 125 10.03 10.39 1.90
CA ILE A 125 9.00 9.72 1.12
C ILE A 125 7.70 10.52 1.31
N LEU A 126 7.03 10.87 0.21
CA LEU A 126 5.70 11.45 0.24
C LEU A 126 4.71 10.44 -0.34
N ASP A 127 3.53 10.36 0.25
CA ASP A 127 2.46 9.45 -0.13
C ASP A 127 1.12 10.19 -0.10
N TRP A 128 0.36 10.09 -1.19
CA TRP A 128 -0.89 10.82 -1.39
C TRP A 128 -2.07 9.96 -0.97
N LYS A 129 -2.77 10.37 0.08
CA LYS A 129 -3.98 9.70 0.55
C LYS A 129 -5.23 10.40 0.05
N THR A 130 -5.99 9.70 -0.75
CA THR A 130 -7.23 10.20 -1.38
C THR A 130 -8.48 9.89 -0.56
N TYR A 131 -8.30 9.80 0.75
CA TYR A 131 -9.34 9.69 1.75
C TYR A 131 -9.09 10.69 2.89
N PRO A 132 -10.09 10.99 3.70
CA PRO A 132 -9.95 11.94 4.81
C PRO A 132 -8.91 11.52 5.83
N ARG A 133 -8.21 12.50 6.42
CA ARG A 133 -7.29 12.22 7.52
C ARG A 133 -8.03 11.52 8.66
N PRO A 134 -7.58 10.34 9.13
CA PRO A 134 -8.20 9.69 10.27
C PRO A 134 -7.96 10.49 11.56
N GLN A 135 -8.96 10.49 12.44
CA GLN A 135 -8.84 11.14 13.76
C GLN A 135 -7.76 10.47 14.62
N GLU A 136 -7.74 9.12 14.60
CA GLU A 136 -6.69 8.32 15.24
C GLU A 136 -5.71 7.87 14.17
N PHE A 137 -4.46 8.28 14.29
CA PHE A 137 -3.45 8.04 13.26
C PHE A 137 -2.24 7.23 13.76
N HIS A 138 -2.20 6.88 15.04
CA HIS A 138 -1.07 6.11 15.59
C HIS A 138 -0.83 4.78 14.87
N TRP A 139 -1.91 4.13 14.39
CA TRP A 139 -1.81 2.89 13.64
C TRP A 139 -1.09 3.04 12.29
N ILE A 140 -1.06 4.25 11.70
CA ILE A 140 -0.40 4.50 10.41
C ILE A 140 1.11 4.28 10.54
N SER A 141 1.72 4.76 11.63
CA SER A 141 3.15 4.56 11.89
C SER A 141 3.52 3.07 12.04
N GLN A 142 2.58 2.25 12.50
CA GLN A 142 2.77 0.81 12.70
C GLN A 142 2.37 -0.02 11.47
N SER A 143 1.79 0.61 10.45
CA SER A 143 1.38 -0.08 9.22
C SER A 143 2.58 -0.63 8.45
N TRP A 144 2.39 -1.75 7.75
CA TRP A 144 3.45 -2.30 6.90
C TRP A 144 3.85 -1.35 5.76
N GLN A 145 2.97 -0.47 5.29
CA GLN A 145 3.33 0.53 4.30
C GLN A 145 4.39 1.48 4.85
N THR A 146 4.13 2.14 5.97
CA THR A 146 5.09 3.07 6.59
C THR A 146 6.41 2.39 6.92
N ARG A 147 6.33 1.25 7.60
CA ARG A 147 7.50 0.52 8.09
C ARG A 147 8.36 -0.03 6.96
N LEU A 148 7.73 -0.70 5.97
CA LEU A 148 8.46 -1.30 4.85
C LEU A 148 9.07 -0.25 3.94
N TYR A 149 8.35 0.86 3.68
CA TYR A 149 8.83 1.93 2.80
C TYR A 149 10.09 2.58 3.36
N LEU A 150 10.06 2.96 4.64
CA LEU A 150 11.22 3.52 5.35
C LEU A 150 12.37 2.50 5.45
N TYR A 151 12.05 1.25 5.79
CA TYR A 151 13.03 0.17 5.88
C TYR A 151 13.77 -0.04 4.55
N VAL A 152 13.02 -0.18 3.43
CA VAL A 152 13.62 -0.38 2.11
C VAL A 152 14.44 0.84 1.68
N LEU A 153 14.00 2.06 1.98
CA LEU A 153 14.79 3.26 1.67
C LEU A 153 16.14 3.21 2.33
N VAL A 154 16.22 2.91 3.63
CA VAL A 154 17.49 2.78 4.36
C VAL A 154 18.35 1.65 3.81
N GLU A 155 17.77 0.45 3.63
CA GLU A 155 18.53 -0.73 3.18
C GLU A 155 19.04 -0.63 1.72
N THR A 156 18.53 0.34 0.93
CA THR A 156 18.87 0.52 -0.48
C THR A 156 19.50 1.87 -0.80
N SER A 157 19.96 2.59 0.22
CA SER A 157 20.64 3.89 0.10
C SER A 157 21.70 4.04 1.18
N ASP A 158 22.44 5.15 1.16
CA ASP A 158 23.48 5.46 2.15
C ASP A 158 22.92 6.26 3.35
N TYR A 159 21.61 6.47 3.45
CA TYR A 159 21.02 7.19 4.58
C TYR A 159 20.93 6.33 5.83
N SER A 160 21.26 6.93 6.99
CA SER A 160 20.91 6.32 8.27
C SER A 160 19.40 6.43 8.53
N PRO A 161 18.84 5.59 9.44
CA PRO A 161 17.43 5.70 9.80
C PRO A 161 16.97 7.10 10.19
N GLU A 162 17.80 7.85 10.93
CA GLU A 162 17.48 9.19 11.43
C GLU A 162 17.44 10.26 10.31
N GLN A 163 17.99 9.93 9.15
CA GLN A 163 18.00 10.82 7.99
C GLN A 163 16.79 10.64 7.06
N VAL A 164 15.91 9.67 7.36
CA VAL A 164 14.75 9.40 6.52
C VAL A 164 13.44 9.66 7.24
N SER A 165 12.42 10.05 6.48
CA SER A 165 11.08 10.27 6.99
C SER A 165 10.03 9.91 5.92
N MET A 166 8.80 9.69 6.37
CA MET A 166 7.65 9.50 5.49
C MET A 166 6.53 10.45 5.88
N THR A 167 5.99 11.15 4.89
CA THR A 167 4.88 12.08 5.07
C THR A 167 3.69 11.65 4.23
N TYR A 168 2.58 11.42 4.89
CA TYR A 168 1.28 11.23 4.26
C TYR A 168 0.58 12.56 4.08
N TRP A 169 0.08 12.82 2.88
CA TRP A 169 -0.77 13.96 2.59
C TRP A 169 -2.19 13.49 2.29
N PHE A 170 -3.14 13.90 3.12
CA PHE A 170 -4.56 13.64 2.96
C PHE A 170 -5.15 14.75 2.13
N VAL A 171 -5.33 14.47 0.83
CA VAL A 171 -5.66 15.48 -0.17
C VAL A 171 -7.15 15.63 -0.43
N GLN A 172 -7.97 14.67 0.02
CA GLN A 172 -9.41 14.76 -0.13
C GLN A 172 -9.98 15.83 0.80
N LEU A 173 -10.69 16.79 0.20
CA LEU A 173 -11.32 17.86 0.96
C LEU A 173 -12.54 17.34 1.75
N GLN A 174 -12.60 17.68 3.03
CA GLN A 174 -13.79 17.51 3.86
C GLN A 174 -14.43 18.88 4.12
N GLY A 175 -15.44 19.21 3.31
CA GLY A 175 -16.05 20.56 3.39
C GLY A 175 -15.04 21.64 3.03
N GLU A 176 -14.75 22.53 3.98
CA GLU A 176 -13.80 23.65 3.83
C GLU A 176 -12.40 23.35 4.42
N GLU A 177 -12.20 22.15 4.99
CA GLU A 177 -10.89 21.80 5.59
C GLU A 177 -9.82 21.64 4.50
N PRO A 178 -8.65 22.30 4.68
CA PRO A 178 -7.55 22.15 3.73
C PRO A 178 -6.90 20.76 3.83
N PRO A 179 -6.16 20.33 2.80
CA PRO A 179 -5.31 19.15 2.88
C PRO A 179 -4.39 19.17 4.10
N GLN A 180 -4.22 18.01 4.73
CA GLN A 180 -3.47 17.88 5.97
C GLN A 180 -2.35 16.84 5.79
N SER A 181 -1.25 17.02 6.51
CA SER A 181 -0.14 16.07 6.51
C SER A 181 0.08 15.40 7.85
N LEU A 182 0.71 14.23 7.80
CA LEU A 182 1.27 13.52 8.94
C LEU A 182 2.67 13.03 8.59
N THR A 183 3.66 13.50 9.32
CA THR A 183 5.06 13.09 9.11
C THR A 183 5.50 12.11 10.19
N PHE A 184 6.12 11.03 9.77
CA PHE A 184 6.70 10.00 10.60
C PHE A 184 8.22 10.04 10.41
N PRO A 185 9.00 10.55 11.38
CA PRO A 185 10.44 10.36 11.39
C PRO A 185 10.76 8.88 11.63
N TYR A 186 11.97 8.48 11.27
CA TYR A 186 12.42 7.11 11.46
C TYR A 186 13.62 7.05 12.41
N SER A 187 13.84 5.91 13.03
CA SER A 187 14.92 5.73 13.98
C SER A 187 15.55 4.35 13.86
N GLN A 188 16.78 4.18 14.37
CA GLN A 188 17.43 2.87 14.42
C GLN A 188 16.60 1.83 15.18
N ILE A 189 15.92 2.23 16.25
CA ILE A 189 15.05 1.34 17.04
C ILE A 189 13.89 0.80 16.18
N GLU A 190 13.25 1.66 15.41
CA GLU A 190 12.14 1.27 14.52
C GLU A 190 12.64 0.43 13.35
N HIS A 191 13.84 0.73 12.86
CA HIS A 191 14.51 -0.03 11.82
C HIS A 191 14.79 -1.48 12.26
N ASP A 192 15.41 -1.64 13.43
CA ASP A 192 15.71 -2.96 13.99
C ASP A 192 14.44 -3.76 14.32
N ARG A 193 13.43 -3.08 14.86
CA ARG A 193 12.10 -3.70 15.09
C ARG A 193 11.45 -4.16 13.79
N THR A 194 11.51 -3.35 12.74
CA THR A 194 10.96 -3.71 11.43
C THR A 194 11.68 -4.92 10.85
N ARG A 195 13.00 -4.95 10.93
CA ARG A 195 13.84 -6.09 10.53
C ARG A 195 13.44 -7.37 11.27
N GLN A 196 13.28 -7.27 12.59
CA GLN A 196 12.92 -8.43 13.43
C GLN A 196 11.52 -8.96 13.07
N ASP A 197 10.52 -8.07 12.96
CA ASP A 197 9.15 -8.46 12.63
C ASP A 197 9.07 -9.05 11.23
N LEU A 198 9.78 -8.45 10.26
CA LEU A 198 9.85 -8.96 8.89
C LEU A 198 10.49 -10.36 8.87
N THR A 199 11.61 -10.56 9.58
CA THR A 199 12.28 -11.86 9.72
C THR A 199 11.33 -12.92 10.25
N ASN A 200 10.63 -12.62 11.33
CA ASN A 200 9.70 -13.55 11.97
C ASN A 200 8.53 -13.91 11.03
N GLN A 201 7.94 -12.90 10.39
CA GLN A 201 6.79 -13.11 9.49
C GLN A 201 7.18 -13.93 8.25
N LEU A 202 8.35 -13.67 7.66
CA LEU A 202 8.82 -14.41 6.49
C LEU A 202 9.21 -15.84 6.83
N HIS A 203 9.81 -16.06 7.99
CA HIS A 203 10.10 -17.41 8.46
C HIS A 203 8.81 -18.25 8.61
N GLN A 204 7.79 -17.69 9.24
CA GLN A 204 6.49 -18.34 9.35
C GLN A 204 5.84 -18.58 7.98
N LEU A 205 5.88 -17.60 7.09
CA LEU A 205 5.32 -17.72 5.74
C LEU A 205 6.02 -18.85 4.96
N SER A 206 7.36 -18.95 5.04
CA SER A 206 8.13 -20.01 4.39
C SER A 206 7.70 -21.39 4.88
N GLN A 207 7.59 -21.57 6.20
CA GLN A 207 7.11 -22.82 6.79
C GLN A 207 5.69 -23.19 6.29
N TRP A 208 4.76 -22.27 6.33
CA TRP A 208 3.39 -22.53 5.86
C TRP A 208 3.33 -22.86 4.36
N ARG A 209 4.12 -22.18 3.54
CA ARG A 209 4.17 -22.44 2.10
C ARG A 209 4.76 -23.80 1.77
N GLU A 210 5.83 -24.19 2.46
CA GLU A 210 6.45 -25.52 2.31
C GLU A 210 5.48 -26.63 2.74
N GLU A 211 4.78 -26.44 3.84
CA GLU A 211 3.80 -27.39 4.35
C GLU A 211 2.60 -27.51 3.41
N TYR A 212 2.08 -26.39 2.92
CA TYR A 212 1.03 -26.37 1.91
C TYR A 212 1.46 -27.07 0.61
N ALA A 213 2.68 -26.82 0.13
CA ALA A 213 3.19 -27.44 -1.08
C ALA A 213 3.40 -28.97 -0.92
N ARG A 214 3.80 -29.42 0.28
CA ARG A 214 4.12 -30.83 0.56
C ARG A 214 2.87 -31.68 0.84
N SER A 215 1.94 -31.17 1.63
CA SER A 215 0.80 -31.94 2.19
C SER A 215 -0.58 -31.44 1.75
N GLY A 216 -0.65 -30.25 1.13
CA GLY A 216 -1.92 -29.57 0.87
C GLY A 216 -2.54 -28.97 2.15
N GLU A 217 -1.80 -28.96 3.27
CA GLU A 217 -2.31 -28.41 4.51
C GLU A 217 -2.50 -26.89 4.39
N PHE A 218 -3.69 -26.46 4.69
CA PHE A 218 -4.03 -25.05 4.53
C PHE A 218 -3.33 -24.16 5.57
N LEU A 219 -2.95 -22.93 5.19
CA LEU A 219 -2.42 -21.94 6.11
C LEU A 219 -3.41 -21.68 7.27
N PRO A 220 -2.92 -21.27 8.46
CA PRO A 220 -3.77 -21.12 9.63
C PRO A 220 -4.84 -20.02 9.45
N GLN A 221 -5.98 -20.22 10.07
CA GLN A 221 -7.03 -19.20 10.20
C GLN A 221 -6.78 -18.35 11.45
N VAL A 222 -7.27 -17.11 11.43
CA VAL A 222 -7.32 -16.29 12.65
C VAL A 222 -8.22 -16.94 13.70
N HIS A 223 -8.04 -16.52 14.98
CA HIS A 223 -8.88 -16.98 16.06
C HIS A 223 -10.36 -16.71 15.75
N ILE A 224 -11.25 -17.63 16.17
CA ILE A 224 -12.69 -17.58 15.85
C ILE A 224 -13.38 -16.29 16.35
N ASN A 225 -12.89 -15.72 17.43
CA ASN A 225 -13.41 -14.47 18.01
C ASN A 225 -12.81 -13.21 17.38
N SER A 226 -11.99 -13.35 16.32
CA SER A 226 -11.45 -12.21 15.60
C SER A 226 -12.53 -11.53 14.76
N ASN A 227 -12.56 -10.19 14.80
CA ASN A 227 -13.48 -9.40 13.97
C ASN A 227 -13.09 -9.40 12.47
N VAL A 228 -11.89 -9.89 12.12
CA VAL A 228 -11.38 -9.94 10.74
C VAL A 228 -12.32 -10.70 9.80
N CYS A 229 -13.00 -11.75 10.30
CA CYS A 229 -13.91 -12.55 9.50
C CYS A 229 -15.24 -11.84 9.16
N ASN A 230 -15.63 -10.79 9.90
CA ASN A 230 -16.93 -10.14 9.73
C ASN A 230 -17.09 -9.45 8.37
N SER A 231 -16.00 -8.94 7.81
CA SER A 231 -15.93 -8.29 6.49
C SER A 231 -15.14 -9.09 5.46
N CYS A 232 -14.72 -10.32 5.80
CA CYS A 232 -13.91 -11.14 4.92
C CYS A 232 -14.77 -11.84 3.87
N GLN A 233 -14.49 -11.61 2.60
CA GLN A 233 -15.19 -12.26 1.48
C GLN A 233 -14.98 -13.78 1.43
N PHE A 234 -13.92 -14.30 2.06
CA PHE A 234 -13.66 -15.73 2.18
C PHE A 234 -14.27 -16.36 3.44
N ALA A 235 -15.02 -15.60 4.26
CA ALA A 235 -15.64 -16.12 5.48
C ALA A 235 -16.52 -17.36 5.22
N PRO A 236 -17.35 -17.43 4.14
CA PRO A 236 -18.10 -18.63 3.82
C PRO A 236 -17.22 -19.84 3.57
N ARG A 237 -16.14 -19.67 2.80
CA ARG A 237 -15.19 -20.74 2.47
C ARG A 237 -14.43 -21.26 3.70
N CYS A 238 -14.29 -20.40 4.71
CA CYS A 238 -13.64 -20.70 5.99
C CYS A 238 -14.61 -21.23 7.06
N ASN A 239 -15.91 -21.40 6.75
CA ASN A 239 -16.97 -21.72 7.71
C ASN A 239 -17.08 -20.72 8.86
N ARG A 240 -16.94 -19.41 8.55
CA ARG A 240 -16.91 -18.30 9.50
C ARG A 240 -18.08 -17.32 9.34
N THR A 241 -19.16 -17.71 8.63
CA THR A 241 -20.38 -16.90 8.52
C THR A 241 -21.30 -17.15 9.71
N LYS A 242 -22.02 -16.09 10.13
CA LYS A 242 -23.02 -16.19 11.21
C LYS A 242 -24.23 -17.07 10.82
N ASP A 243 -24.47 -17.24 9.49
CA ASP A 243 -25.55 -18.06 8.94
C ASP A 243 -24.97 -19.20 8.09
N THR A 244 -24.68 -20.31 8.74
CA THR A 244 -24.10 -21.50 8.10
C THR A 244 -25.09 -22.27 7.18
N LYS A 245 -26.33 -21.84 7.02
CA LYS A 245 -27.38 -22.61 6.30
C LYS A 245 -27.68 -22.18 4.87
N ALA A 246 -27.24 -21.01 4.41
CA ALA A 246 -27.66 -20.50 3.09
C ALA A 246 -26.56 -20.38 2.02
N SER A 247 -25.28 -20.62 2.32
CA SER A 247 -24.17 -20.17 1.46
C SER A 247 -23.42 -21.25 0.66
N LEU A 248 -23.75 -22.53 0.79
CA LEU A 248 -23.02 -23.61 0.08
C LEU A 248 -23.49 -23.87 -1.35
N ALA A 249 -24.56 -23.21 -1.80
CA ALA A 249 -25.20 -23.56 -3.10
C ALA A 249 -24.65 -22.81 -4.33
N ASN A 250 -23.82 -21.75 -4.19
CA ASN A 250 -23.52 -20.84 -5.29
C ASN A 250 -22.04 -20.62 -5.64
N PHE A 251 -21.13 -21.50 -5.28
CA PHE A 251 -19.74 -21.40 -5.72
C PHE A 251 -19.30 -22.58 -6.60
N VAL A 252 -19.76 -22.60 -7.81
CA VAL A 252 -19.07 -23.32 -8.90
C VAL A 252 -18.31 -22.24 -9.69
N VAL A 253 -17.00 -22.16 -9.50
CA VAL A 253 -16.13 -21.32 -10.33
C VAL A 253 -15.54 -22.22 -11.40
N GLU A 254 -15.99 -22.02 -12.65
CA GLU A 254 -15.26 -22.55 -13.80
C GLU A 254 -13.92 -21.79 -13.95
N PRO A 255 -12.78 -22.47 -14.12
CA PRO A 255 -11.51 -21.79 -14.33
C PRO A 255 -11.54 -21.07 -15.68
N PRO A 256 -11.04 -19.83 -15.77
CA PRO A 256 -10.90 -19.13 -17.03
C PRO A 256 -9.86 -19.81 -17.92
N THR A 257 -10.21 -19.99 -19.21
CA THR A 257 -9.41 -20.73 -20.20
C THR A 257 -8.28 -19.92 -20.85
N ASP A 258 -8.09 -18.65 -20.52
CA ASP A 258 -7.07 -17.79 -21.13
C ASP A 258 -6.21 -17.12 -20.06
N TRP A 259 -5.10 -17.81 -19.70
CA TRP A 259 -4.06 -17.30 -18.82
C TRP A 259 -2.91 -16.69 -19.62
N LEU A 260 -2.92 -15.37 -19.80
CA LEU A 260 -1.69 -14.58 -19.85
C LEU A 260 -1.54 -13.87 -18.51
N PRO A 261 -0.36 -13.96 -17.84
CA PRO A 261 -0.17 -13.24 -16.60
C PRO A 261 -0.17 -11.75 -16.90
N ASN A 262 -1.25 -11.09 -16.58
CA ASN A 262 -1.27 -9.64 -16.50
C ASN A 262 -0.45 -9.26 -15.27
N ILE A 263 0.86 -9.13 -15.52
CA ILE A 263 1.82 -8.58 -14.56
C ILE A 263 1.46 -7.12 -14.43
N ALA A 264 1.17 -6.74 -13.24
CA ALA A 264 0.98 -5.37 -12.80
C ALA A 264 -0.40 -4.79 -13.01
N ILE A 265 -1.19 -5.02 -12.03
CA ILE A 265 -1.91 -3.93 -11.41
C ILE A 265 -1.90 -4.31 -9.93
N ILE A 266 -0.82 -4.09 -9.28
CA ILE A 266 -0.59 -3.04 -8.33
C ILE A 266 -1.85 -2.81 -7.48
N ASP A 267 -2.00 -3.72 -6.53
CA ASP A 267 -2.85 -3.50 -5.35
C ASP A 267 -2.20 -2.48 -4.39
N GLU A 268 -1.60 -1.40 -4.92
CA GLU A 268 -1.03 -0.34 -4.11
C GLU A 268 -2.08 0.60 -3.53
N ILE A 269 -3.33 0.45 -3.94
CA ILE A 269 -4.44 1.27 -3.46
C ILE A 269 -5.38 0.47 -2.55
N SER A 270 -4.86 -0.51 -1.85
CA SER A 270 -5.64 -1.15 -0.78
C SER A 270 -5.42 -0.37 0.51
N ILE A 271 -6.38 0.44 0.82
CA ILE A 271 -6.65 1.15 2.07
C ILE A 271 -6.68 0.20 3.27
#